data_47eb2fa189cedb74b0e63f998e09ca75
#
_entry.id   47eb2fa189cedb74b0e63f998e09ca75
#
_cell.length_a   1.000
_cell.length_b   1.000
_cell.length_c   1.000
_cell.angle_alpha   90.00
_cell.angle_beta   90.00
_cell.angle_gamma   90.00
#
_symmetry.space_group_name_H-M   'P 1'
#
loop_
_entity.id
_entity.type
_entity.pdbx_description
1 polymer ?
#
loop_
_entity_poly.entity_id
_entity_poly.type
_entity_poly.pdbx_seq_one_letter_code
_entity_poly.pdbx_strand_id
1 'polypeptide(L)'
;MTKAEKKGDREAREGLIESYVHSGRIGVIVEVNCETDFVARLDDFKTLAHEVAMQIAAMSPKYVSEADIPAEEMERVKAELMASESLASKPEEMREKIVEGQLKKHFAEQVLMSQAYILDDSKTVEQHTKEAIAKLGENIVIRQFKRIELGVSE
;
A
#
# COMPACT_ATOMS: atom_id res chain seq x y z
N MET A 1 -21.36 -5.99 2.61
CA MET A 1 -20.28 -5.30 3.34
C MET A 1 -19.57 -6.30 4.26
N THR A 2 -18.27 -6.46 4.11
CA THR A 2 -17.45 -7.35 4.92
C THR A 2 -17.24 -6.78 6.33
N LYS A 3 -16.73 -7.61 7.26
CA LYS A 3 -16.37 -7.14 8.62
C LYS A 3 -15.32 -6.03 8.57
N ALA A 4 -14.35 -6.15 7.66
CA ALA A 4 -13.30 -5.14 7.50
C ALA A 4 -13.86 -3.82 6.98
N GLU A 5 -14.77 -3.86 6.02
CA GLU A 5 -15.40 -2.66 5.47
C GLU A 5 -16.25 -1.92 6.50
N LYS A 6 -16.97 -2.68 7.35
CA LYS A 6 -17.77 -2.10 8.44
C LYS A 6 -16.91 -1.39 9.47
N LYS A 7 -15.67 -1.83 9.66
CA LYS A 7 -14.75 -1.28 10.65
C LYS A 7 -13.85 -0.16 10.08
N GLY A 8 -13.84 0.01 8.76
CA GLY A 8 -12.97 0.97 8.09
C GLY A 8 -13.13 2.42 8.52
N ASP A 9 -14.32 2.79 8.99
CA ASP A 9 -14.61 4.16 9.42
C ASP A 9 -14.26 4.41 10.89
N ARG A 10 -13.86 3.38 11.64
CA ARG A 10 -13.48 3.53 13.04
C ARG A 10 -12.12 4.18 13.16
N GLU A 11 -12.00 5.08 14.13
CA GLU A 11 -10.76 5.79 14.37
C GLU A 11 -9.68 4.87 14.92
N ALA A 12 -8.51 4.87 14.26
CA ALA A 12 -7.36 4.07 14.65
C ALA A 12 -6.18 5.00 14.95
N ARG A 13 -5.93 5.25 16.24
CA ARG A 13 -4.86 6.14 16.71
C ARG A 13 -3.82 5.42 17.56
N GLU A 14 -4.17 4.27 18.09
CA GLU A 14 -3.25 3.41 18.79
C GLU A 14 -2.47 2.56 17.78
N GLY A 15 -1.55 1.75 18.24
CA GLY A 15 -0.77 0.91 17.36
C GLY A 15 0.68 0.86 17.78
N LEU A 16 1.53 0.67 16.80
CA LEU A 16 2.97 0.65 17.03
C LEU A 16 3.74 1.14 15.80
N ILE A 17 4.99 1.47 16.04
CA ILE A 17 5.95 1.73 14.97
C ILE A 17 6.89 0.53 14.95
N GLU A 18 6.90 -0.17 13.82
CA GLU A 18 7.80 -1.31 13.63
C GLU A 18 9.00 -0.88 12.79
N SER A 19 10.15 -1.46 13.11
CA SER A 19 11.36 -1.23 12.34
C SER A 19 11.88 -2.56 11.80
N TYR A 20 12.51 -2.50 10.62
CA TYR A 20 13.14 -3.65 10.00
C TYR A 20 14.39 -3.19 9.26
N VAL A 21 15.51 -3.83 9.55
CA VAL A 21 16.77 -3.57 8.84
C VAL A 21 17.22 -4.87 8.19
N HIS A 22 17.39 -4.83 6.88
CA HIS A 22 17.81 -6.02 6.12
C HIS A 22 19.29 -5.91 5.75
N SER A 23 20.07 -6.83 6.29
CA SER A 23 21.53 -6.96 5.98
C SER A 23 22.33 -5.65 6.14
N GLY A 24 21.86 -4.73 6.97
CA GLY A 24 22.51 -3.44 7.16
C GLY A 24 22.43 -2.52 5.95
N ARG A 25 21.63 -2.85 4.94
CA ARG A 25 21.57 -2.11 3.68
C ARG A 25 20.24 -1.43 3.42
N ILE A 26 19.14 -1.96 3.95
CA ILE A 26 17.80 -1.41 3.78
C ILE A 26 17.20 -1.27 5.16
N GLY A 27 16.71 -0.07 5.48
CA GLY A 27 16.03 0.21 6.74
C GLY A 27 14.61 0.72 6.49
N VAL A 28 13.66 0.22 7.28
CA VAL A 28 12.26 0.60 7.20
C VAL A 28 11.73 0.90 8.59
N ILE A 29 10.94 1.97 8.70
CA ILE A 29 10.06 2.19 9.85
C ILE A 29 8.65 2.39 9.30
N VAL A 30 7.66 1.77 9.95
CA VAL A 30 6.27 1.84 9.52
C VAL A 30 5.36 2.01 10.72
N GLU A 31 4.39 2.91 10.59
CA GLU A 31 3.35 3.11 11.60
C GLU A 31 2.12 2.31 11.21
N VAL A 32 1.73 1.36 12.06
CA VAL A 32 0.52 0.56 11.89
C VAL A 32 -0.41 0.86 13.06
N ASN A 33 -1.60 1.36 12.75
CA ASN A 33 -2.56 1.80 13.75
C ASN A 33 -3.69 0.79 13.94
N CYS A 34 -4.24 0.78 15.16
CA CYS A 34 -5.45 0.04 15.51
C CYS A 34 -6.27 0.91 16.47
N GLU A 35 -7.40 0.40 16.95
CA GLU A 35 -8.30 1.20 17.79
C GLU A 35 -7.84 1.28 19.25
N THR A 36 -7.29 0.18 19.80
CA THR A 36 -6.91 0.10 21.21
C THR A 36 -5.47 -0.34 21.40
N ASP A 37 -4.88 0.02 22.54
CA ASP A 37 -3.56 -0.43 22.94
C ASP A 37 -3.55 -1.92 23.27
N PHE A 38 -4.71 -2.48 23.62
CA PHE A 38 -4.85 -3.91 23.87
C PHE A 38 -4.49 -4.71 22.61
N VAL A 39 -5.08 -4.37 21.45
CA VAL A 39 -4.79 -5.04 20.18
C VAL A 39 -3.34 -4.77 19.75
N ALA A 40 -2.84 -3.56 19.97
CA ALA A 40 -1.47 -3.19 19.62
C ALA A 40 -0.42 -4.08 20.31
N ARG A 41 -0.75 -4.66 21.46
CA ARG A 41 0.17 -5.53 22.22
C ARG A 41 0.09 -7.00 21.83
N LEU A 42 -0.92 -7.38 21.05
CA LEU A 42 -1.08 -8.77 20.62
C LEU A 42 0.02 -9.18 19.65
N ASP A 43 0.49 -10.41 19.80
CA ASP A 43 1.52 -10.96 18.91
C ASP A 43 1.08 -10.95 17.45
N ASP A 44 -0.21 -11.23 17.18
CA ASP A 44 -0.74 -11.20 15.83
C ASP A 44 -0.65 -9.80 15.19
N PHE A 45 -0.86 -8.74 15.97
CA PHE A 45 -0.71 -7.37 15.48
C PHE A 45 0.76 -7.05 15.22
N LYS A 46 1.64 -7.43 16.13
CA LYS A 46 3.09 -7.24 15.97
C LYS A 46 3.61 -7.98 14.75
N THR A 47 3.12 -9.19 14.52
CA THR A 47 3.48 -9.99 13.35
C THR A 47 3.05 -9.28 12.06
N LEU A 48 1.82 -8.75 12.03
CA LEU A 48 1.34 -7.98 10.89
C LEU A 48 2.25 -6.79 10.59
N ALA A 49 2.57 -6.00 11.62
CA ALA A 49 3.44 -4.84 11.47
C ALA A 49 4.82 -5.23 10.94
N HIS A 50 5.38 -6.33 11.43
CA HIS A 50 6.66 -6.84 10.97
C HIS A 50 6.61 -7.29 9.51
N GLU A 51 5.56 -8.01 9.12
CA GLU A 51 5.35 -8.45 7.74
C GLU A 51 5.21 -7.26 6.78
N VAL A 52 4.50 -6.22 7.21
CA VAL A 52 4.37 -4.99 6.43
C VAL A 52 5.73 -4.30 6.25
N ALA A 53 6.53 -4.24 7.30
CA ALA A 53 7.89 -3.68 7.22
C ALA A 53 8.76 -4.47 6.24
N MET A 54 8.67 -5.80 6.26
CA MET A 54 9.38 -6.66 5.31
C MET A 54 8.91 -6.43 3.87
N GLN A 55 7.61 -6.27 3.68
CA GLN A 55 7.03 -5.96 2.37
C GLN A 55 7.61 -4.68 1.80
N ILE A 56 7.67 -3.63 2.62
CA ILE A 56 8.22 -2.33 2.22
C ILE A 56 9.69 -2.47 1.85
N ALA A 57 10.46 -3.20 2.66
CA ALA A 57 11.89 -3.41 2.39
C ALA A 57 12.09 -4.15 1.07
N ALA A 58 11.32 -5.19 0.82
CA ALA A 58 11.48 -6.07 -0.36
C ALA A 58 10.98 -5.42 -1.64
N MET A 59 9.83 -4.74 -1.60
CA MET A 59 9.12 -4.29 -2.80
C MET A 59 9.21 -2.79 -3.07
N SER A 60 9.81 -2.03 -2.16
CA SER A 60 10.08 -0.59 -2.34
C SER A 60 8.88 0.24 -2.84
N PRO A 61 7.72 0.20 -2.17
CA PRO A 61 6.61 1.04 -2.59
C PRO A 61 6.93 2.52 -2.34
N LYS A 62 6.26 3.40 -3.09
CA LYS A 62 6.39 4.86 -2.91
C LYS A 62 5.25 5.43 -2.07
N TYR A 63 4.08 4.80 -2.12
CA TYR A 63 2.86 5.29 -1.47
C TYR A 63 2.21 4.17 -0.68
N VAL A 64 1.48 4.53 0.37
CA VAL A 64 0.68 3.54 1.11
C VAL A 64 -0.55 3.16 0.30
N SER A 65 -1.32 4.16 -0.16
CA SER A 65 -2.55 3.94 -0.93
C SER A 65 -2.58 4.83 -2.18
N GLU A 66 -3.53 4.55 -3.07
CA GLU A 66 -3.73 5.37 -4.27
C GLU A 66 -4.02 6.84 -3.93
N ALA A 67 -4.72 7.08 -2.81
CA ALA A 67 -5.04 8.44 -2.37
C ALA A 67 -3.78 9.27 -2.06
N ASP A 68 -2.65 8.63 -1.78
CA ASP A 68 -1.39 9.30 -1.47
C ASP A 68 -0.62 9.73 -2.71
N ILE A 69 -1.03 9.28 -3.90
CA ILE A 69 -0.38 9.67 -5.15
C ILE A 69 -0.70 11.15 -5.41
N PRO A 70 0.32 12.01 -5.58
CA PRO A 70 0.05 13.42 -5.89
C PRO A 70 -0.78 13.57 -7.16
N ALA A 71 -1.75 14.47 -7.15
CA ALA A 71 -2.62 14.73 -8.31
C ALA A 71 -1.80 15.09 -9.55
N GLU A 72 -0.74 15.86 -9.37
CA GLU A 72 0.15 16.26 -10.47
C GLU A 72 0.81 15.05 -11.13
N GLU A 73 1.26 14.09 -10.33
CA GLU A 73 1.89 12.87 -10.83
C GLU A 73 0.87 12.01 -11.58
N MET A 74 -0.33 11.89 -11.03
CA MET A 74 -1.42 11.16 -11.68
C MET A 74 -1.76 11.76 -13.04
N GLU A 75 -1.89 13.09 -13.11
CA GLU A 75 -2.20 13.82 -14.35
C GLU A 75 -1.07 13.69 -15.36
N ARG A 76 0.19 13.79 -14.90
CA ARG A 76 1.36 13.67 -15.77
C ARG A 76 1.39 12.31 -16.47
N VAL A 77 1.23 11.24 -15.73
CA VAL A 77 1.24 9.89 -16.28
C VAL A 77 0.05 9.68 -17.19
N LYS A 78 -1.13 10.17 -16.79
CA LYS A 78 -2.34 10.09 -17.62
C LYS A 78 -2.13 10.78 -18.96
N ALA A 79 -1.55 11.98 -18.96
CA ALA A 79 -1.28 12.74 -20.19
C ALA A 79 -0.30 11.98 -21.09
N GLU A 80 0.76 11.40 -20.53
CA GLU A 80 1.71 10.59 -21.30
C GLU A 80 1.03 9.38 -21.95
N LEU A 81 0.16 8.70 -21.21
CA LEU A 81 -0.56 7.54 -21.73
C LEU A 81 -1.56 7.93 -22.82
N MET A 82 -2.26 9.05 -22.65
CA MET A 82 -3.21 9.57 -23.64
C MET A 82 -2.52 9.97 -24.93
N ALA A 83 -1.28 10.44 -24.87
CA ALA A 83 -0.49 10.86 -26.02
C ALA A 83 0.17 9.68 -26.76
N SER A 84 0.03 8.46 -26.26
CA SER A 84 0.62 7.27 -26.87
C SER A 84 0.13 7.06 -28.29
N GLU A 85 1.05 6.78 -29.21
CA GLU A 85 0.73 6.51 -30.63
C GLU A 85 -0.23 5.32 -30.80
N SER A 86 -0.12 4.32 -29.94
CA SER A 86 -0.98 3.14 -29.99
C SER A 86 -2.46 3.47 -29.74
N LEU A 87 -2.76 4.61 -29.12
CA LEU A 87 -4.12 5.05 -28.84
C LEU A 87 -4.64 6.11 -29.80
N ALA A 88 -3.77 6.70 -30.61
CA ALA A 88 -4.11 7.82 -31.48
C ALA A 88 -5.25 7.51 -32.47
N SER A 89 -5.38 6.27 -32.92
CA SER A 89 -6.39 5.85 -33.88
C SER A 89 -7.70 5.37 -33.23
N LYS A 90 -7.79 5.35 -31.91
CA LYS A 90 -8.96 4.85 -31.19
C LYS A 90 -9.93 5.97 -30.80
N PRO A 91 -11.25 5.68 -30.71
CA PRO A 91 -12.22 6.66 -30.23
C PRO A 91 -11.86 7.13 -28.81
N GLU A 92 -12.20 8.37 -28.50
CA GLU A 92 -11.88 8.99 -27.21
C GLU A 92 -12.38 8.17 -26.02
N GLU A 93 -13.61 7.65 -26.07
CA GLU A 93 -14.18 6.82 -25.01
C GLU A 93 -13.35 5.55 -24.75
N MET A 94 -12.87 4.91 -25.81
CA MET A 94 -12.02 3.74 -25.67
C MET A 94 -10.66 4.10 -25.11
N ARG A 95 -10.11 5.24 -25.52
CA ARG A 95 -8.82 5.71 -25.00
C ARG A 95 -8.88 5.94 -23.50
N GLU A 96 -9.94 6.58 -23.02
CA GLU A 96 -10.12 6.82 -21.58
C GLU A 96 -10.14 5.54 -20.76
N LYS A 97 -10.88 4.53 -21.23
CA LYS A 97 -10.96 3.22 -20.55
C LYS A 97 -9.62 2.50 -20.53
N ILE A 98 -8.92 2.52 -21.64
CA ILE A 98 -7.60 1.89 -21.76
C ILE A 98 -6.60 2.58 -20.84
N VAL A 99 -6.61 3.92 -20.82
CA VAL A 99 -5.72 4.71 -19.96
C VAL A 99 -6.01 4.47 -18.49
N GLU A 100 -7.26 4.36 -18.06
CA GLU A 100 -7.61 4.02 -16.68
C GLU A 100 -6.98 2.69 -16.26
N GLY A 101 -7.08 1.67 -17.11
CA GLY A 101 -6.47 0.37 -16.86
C GLY A 101 -4.95 0.43 -16.80
N GLN A 102 -4.34 1.20 -17.70
CA GLN A 102 -2.90 1.40 -17.73
C GLN A 102 -2.39 2.18 -16.54
N LEU A 103 -3.15 3.18 -16.07
CA LEU A 103 -2.82 3.94 -14.86
C LEU A 103 -2.79 3.05 -13.64
N LYS A 104 -3.78 2.18 -13.49
CA LYS A 104 -3.81 1.21 -12.39
C LYS A 104 -2.59 0.30 -12.43
N LYS A 105 -2.24 -0.20 -13.60
CA LYS A 105 -1.05 -1.03 -13.79
C LYS A 105 0.23 -0.27 -13.46
N HIS A 106 0.33 0.97 -13.93
CA HIS A 106 1.51 1.80 -13.72
C HIS A 106 1.80 2.02 -12.24
N PHE A 107 0.76 2.31 -11.45
CA PHE A 107 0.91 2.61 -10.03
C PHE A 107 0.79 1.39 -9.12
N ALA A 108 0.30 0.25 -9.61
CA ALA A 108 0.06 -0.93 -8.76
C ALA A 108 1.29 -1.37 -7.98
N GLU A 109 2.45 -1.35 -8.61
CA GLU A 109 3.71 -1.76 -7.95
C GLU A 109 4.26 -0.69 -7.01
N GLN A 110 3.81 0.57 -7.16
CA GLN A 110 4.27 1.69 -6.35
C GLN A 110 3.41 1.93 -5.11
N VAL A 111 2.21 1.35 -5.07
CA VAL A 111 1.25 1.50 -3.98
C VAL A 111 1.29 0.26 -3.10
N LEU A 112 1.71 0.42 -1.84
CA LEU A 112 1.87 -0.69 -0.91
C LEU A 112 0.63 -1.59 -0.84
N MET A 113 -0.55 -0.98 -0.67
CA MET A 113 -1.80 -1.73 -0.52
C MET A 113 -2.18 -2.53 -1.78
N SER A 114 -1.70 -2.13 -2.95
CA SER A 114 -1.98 -2.79 -4.23
C SER A 114 -0.95 -3.85 -4.60
N GLN A 115 0.18 -3.90 -3.91
CA GLN A 115 1.23 -4.88 -4.21
C GLN A 115 0.78 -6.29 -3.82
N ALA A 116 1.27 -7.28 -4.58
CA ALA A 116 1.11 -8.68 -4.19
C ALA A 116 1.86 -8.89 -2.86
N TYR A 117 1.20 -9.56 -1.92
CA TYR A 117 1.79 -9.83 -0.62
C TYR A 117 2.97 -10.81 -0.76
N ILE A 118 4.13 -10.45 -0.21
CA ILE A 118 5.37 -11.24 -0.41
C ILE A 118 5.31 -12.66 0.14
N LEU A 119 4.51 -12.89 1.19
CA LEU A 119 4.39 -14.21 1.82
C LEU A 119 3.28 -15.07 1.21
N ASP A 120 2.41 -14.46 0.39
CA ASP A 120 1.32 -15.15 -0.29
C ASP A 120 0.84 -14.28 -1.46
N ASP A 121 1.39 -14.49 -2.63
CA ASP A 121 1.13 -13.66 -3.81
C ASP A 121 -0.25 -13.86 -4.44
N SER A 122 -1.08 -14.74 -3.87
CA SER A 122 -2.47 -14.90 -4.30
C SER A 122 -3.36 -13.77 -3.79
N LYS A 123 -2.85 -12.92 -2.90
CA LYS A 123 -3.58 -11.77 -2.36
C LYS A 123 -2.69 -10.53 -2.33
N THR A 124 -3.34 -9.36 -2.22
CA THR A 124 -2.64 -8.09 -2.07
C THR A 124 -2.40 -7.78 -0.60
N VAL A 125 -1.55 -6.80 -0.33
CA VAL A 125 -1.34 -6.29 1.04
C VAL A 125 -2.66 -5.78 1.62
N GLU A 126 -3.49 -5.13 0.81
CA GLU A 126 -4.83 -4.67 1.25
C GLU A 126 -5.69 -5.83 1.71
N GLN A 127 -5.75 -6.89 0.92
CA GLN A 127 -6.53 -8.08 1.28
C GLN A 127 -6.02 -8.73 2.56
N HIS A 128 -4.71 -8.81 2.71
CA HIS A 128 -4.09 -9.35 3.93
C HIS A 128 -4.43 -8.49 5.15
N THR A 129 -4.42 -7.17 5.00
CA THR A 129 -4.80 -6.23 6.06
C THR A 129 -6.27 -6.40 6.45
N LYS A 130 -7.15 -6.55 5.47
CA LYS A 130 -8.59 -6.80 5.71
C LYS A 130 -8.83 -8.11 6.47
N GLU A 131 -8.05 -9.14 6.17
CA GLU A 131 -8.11 -10.41 6.91
C GLU A 131 -7.71 -10.21 8.37
N ALA A 132 -6.68 -9.40 8.62
CA ALA A 132 -6.24 -9.08 9.97
C ALA A 132 -7.32 -8.29 10.74
N ILE A 133 -7.97 -7.33 10.08
CA ILE A 133 -9.10 -6.57 10.66
C ILE A 133 -10.21 -7.53 11.09
N ALA A 134 -10.57 -8.47 10.23
CA ALA A 134 -11.62 -9.44 10.51
C ALA A 134 -11.23 -10.35 11.69
N LYS A 135 -9.98 -10.77 11.75
CA LYS A 135 -9.45 -11.65 12.80
C LYS A 135 -9.34 -10.96 14.16
N LEU A 136 -8.79 -9.74 14.17
CA LEU A 136 -8.52 -9.02 15.43
C LEU A 136 -9.71 -8.22 15.93
N GLY A 137 -10.70 -7.97 15.07
CA GLY A 137 -11.93 -7.31 15.45
C GLY A 137 -11.86 -5.79 15.54
N GLU A 138 -10.78 -5.18 15.13
CA GLU A 138 -10.60 -3.73 15.13
C GLU A 138 -10.15 -3.22 13.78
N ASN A 139 -10.43 -1.96 13.48
CA ASN A 139 -9.89 -1.31 12.30
C ASN A 139 -8.37 -1.24 12.41
N ILE A 140 -7.69 -1.47 11.30
CA ILE A 140 -6.23 -1.41 11.20
C ILE A 140 -5.89 -0.55 10.00
N VAL A 141 -5.00 0.42 10.21
CA VAL A 141 -4.56 1.35 9.16
C VAL A 141 -3.04 1.34 9.11
N ILE A 142 -2.49 1.05 7.94
CA ILE A 142 -1.08 1.29 7.69
C ILE A 142 -0.98 2.77 7.36
N ARG A 143 -0.42 3.57 8.26
CA ARG A 143 -0.50 5.04 8.18
C ARG A 143 0.56 5.65 7.30
N GLN A 144 1.80 5.32 7.57
CA GLN A 144 2.95 5.89 6.88
C GLN A 144 4.17 5.02 7.08
N PHE A 145 5.17 5.22 6.23
CA PHE A 145 6.45 4.54 6.37
C PHE A 145 7.57 5.41 5.81
N LYS A 146 8.80 5.05 6.22
CA LYS A 146 10.03 5.58 5.62
C LYS A 146 10.92 4.40 5.29
N ARG A 147 11.54 4.44 4.11
CA ARG A 147 12.47 3.42 3.65
C ARG A 147 13.76 4.09 3.21
N ILE A 148 14.86 3.57 3.70
CA ILE A 148 16.21 4.05 3.34
C ILE A 148 16.99 2.86 2.78
N GLU A 149 17.66 3.08 1.66
CA GLU A 149 18.53 2.07 1.07
C GLU A 149 19.93 2.66 0.94
N LEU A 150 20.92 1.89 1.39
CA LEU A 150 22.31 2.32 1.37
C LEU A 150 22.76 2.64 -0.05
N GLY A 151 23.29 3.85 -0.23
CA GLY A 151 23.82 4.27 -1.54
C GLY A 151 22.76 4.76 -2.52
N VAL A 152 21.50 4.80 -2.12
CA VAL A 152 20.40 5.27 -2.98
C VAL A 152 19.83 6.56 -2.38
N SER A 153 19.78 7.63 -3.17
CA SER A 153 19.15 8.90 -2.75
C SER A 153 17.73 8.97 -3.31
N GLU A 154 16.85 9.63 -2.57
CA GLU A 154 15.47 9.87 -3.00
C GLU A 154 15.39 10.94 -4.08
#